data_dd1b1601cc05850575f718e386991270
#
_entry.id   dd1b1601cc05850575f718e386991270
#
_cell.length_a   1.000
_cell.length_b   1.000
_cell.length_c   1.000
_cell.angle_alpha   90.00
_cell.angle_beta   90.00
_cell.angle_gamma   90.00
#
_symmetry.space_group_name_H-M   'P 1'
#
loop_
_entity.id
_entity.type
_entity.pdbx_description
1 polymer ?
#
loop_
_entity_poly.entity_id
_entity_poly.type
_entity_poly.pdbx_seq_one_letter_code
_entity_poly.pdbx_strand_id
1 'polypeptide(L)'
;LDALIAIGGDGSLSILHELARRGNWNLVAIPKTIDNDVACTHWSIGFDTAVNTIVDALTRLTFTAASHDRVMVVEVMGRTAGHLALHAGIAGGADCILIPEIPYSIEAVCRQINDLHDRWGRRFAIVVVAEG
;
A
#
# COMPACT_ATOMS: atom_id res chain seq x y z
N LEU A 1 -34.74 8.88 12.24
CA LEU A 1 -33.82 7.76 11.90
C LEU A 1 -33.52 6.99 13.18
N ASP A 2 -33.73 5.69 13.17
CA ASP A 2 -33.44 4.84 14.34
C ASP A 2 -31.97 4.44 14.41
N ALA A 3 -31.30 4.36 13.24
CA ALA A 3 -29.88 4.09 13.10
C ALA A 3 -29.35 4.56 11.73
N LEU A 4 -28.03 4.72 11.63
CA LEU A 4 -27.30 5.06 10.40
C LEU A 4 -26.19 4.04 10.18
N ILE A 5 -26.09 3.51 8.97
CA ILE A 5 -24.94 2.74 8.52
C ILE A 5 -24.09 3.64 7.63
N ALA A 6 -22.82 3.82 7.99
CA ALA A 6 -21.87 4.62 7.23
C ALA A 6 -20.77 3.74 6.64
N ILE A 7 -20.51 3.89 5.34
CA ILE A 7 -19.45 3.17 4.64
C ILE A 7 -18.45 4.20 4.15
N GLY A 8 -17.19 4.13 4.59
CA GLY A 8 -16.19 5.13 4.22
C GLY A 8 -14.80 4.83 4.75
N GLY A 9 -13.85 5.70 4.38
CA GLY A 9 -12.49 5.70 4.90
C GLY A 9 -12.38 6.47 6.21
N ASP A 10 -11.16 6.51 6.77
CA ASP A 10 -10.85 7.07 8.08
C ASP A 10 -11.42 8.49 8.28
N GLY A 11 -11.15 9.43 7.40
CA GLY A 11 -11.63 10.81 7.53
C GLY A 11 -13.16 10.93 7.53
N SER A 12 -13.86 10.17 6.66
CA SER A 12 -15.32 10.18 6.60
C SER A 12 -15.95 9.59 7.85
N LEU A 13 -15.39 8.46 8.33
CA LEU A 13 -15.87 7.80 9.54
C LEU A 13 -15.62 8.63 10.79
N SER A 14 -14.50 9.33 10.87
CA SER A 14 -14.18 10.25 11.98
C SER A 14 -15.18 11.41 12.07
N ILE A 15 -15.54 12.03 10.93
CA ILE A 15 -16.56 13.09 10.88
C ILE A 15 -17.92 12.56 11.31
N LEU A 16 -18.32 11.41 10.75
CA LEU A 16 -19.63 10.81 11.06
C LEU A 16 -19.73 10.35 12.51
N HIS A 17 -18.64 9.83 13.08
CA HIS A 17 -18.59 9.48 14.49
C HIS A 17 -18.84 10.70 15.39
N GLU A 18 -18.18 11.83 15.11
CA GLU A 18 -18.38 13.05 15.89
C GLU A 18 -19.80 13.61 15.75
N LEU A 19 -20.35 13.58 14.53
CA LEU A 19 -21.75 13.99 14.32
C LEU A 19 -22.74 13.08 15.04
N ALA A 20 -22.54 11.77 14.98
CA ALA A 20 -23.38 10.79 15.68
C ALA A 20 -23.33 10.98 17.19
N ARG A 21 -22.14 11.24 17.73
CA ARG A 21 -21.94 11.51 19.17
C ARG A 21 -22.70 12.78 19.60
N ARG A 22 -22.64 13.86 18.82
CA ARG A 22 -23.34 15.12 19.11
C ARG A 22 -24.85 14.99 18.96
N GLY A 23 -25.29 14.27 17.94
CA GLY A 23 -26.71 14.06 17.65
C GLY A 23 -27.36 12.92 18.42
N ASN A 24 -26.59 12.18 19.21
CA ASN A 24 -27.03 10.96 19.90
C ASN A 24 -27.67 9.94 18.95
N TRP A 25 -27.00 9.69 17.79
CA TRP A 25 -27.47 8.75 16.78
C TRP A 25 -26.83 7.39 16.94
N ASN A 26 -27.60 6.34 16.67
CA ASN A 26 -27.04 5.01 16.52
C ASN A 26 -26.27 4.91 15.19
N LEU A 27 -24.94 4.78 15.24
CA LEU A 27 -24.08 4.69 14.07
C LEU A 27 -23.38 3.34 14.03
N VAL A 28 -23.45 2.68 12.88
CA VAL A 28 -22.60 1.53 12.54
C VAL A 28 -21.69 1.95 11.40
N ALA A 29 -20.38 1.86 11.61
CA ALA A 29 -19.36 2.21 10.63
C ALA A 29 -18.82 0.96 9.92
N ILE A 30 -18.73 1.01 8.59
CA ILE A 30 -18.12 -0.04 7.76
C ILE A 30 -16.89 0.55 7.07
N PRO A 31 -15.67 0.12 7.41
CA PRO A 31 -14.44 0.63 6.81
C PRO A 31 -14.35 0.27 5.32
N LYS A 32 -14.23 1.28 4.47
CA LYS A 32 -14.04 1.16 3.03
C LYS A 32 -12.98 2.16 2.59
N THR A 33 -11.77 1.66 2.41
CA THR A 33 -10.61 2.40 1.88
C THR A 33 -9.61 1.39 1.33
N ILE A 34 -8.82 1.80 0.36
CA ILE A 34 -7.72 0.98 -0.14
C ILE A 34 -6.47 1.05 0.76
N ASP A 35 -6.36 2.06 1.62
CA ASP A 35 -5.18 2.33 2.43
C ASP A 35 -5.02 1.40 3.63
N ASN A 36 -6.13 0.77 4.07
CA ASN A 36 -6.21 -0.10 5.25
C ASN A 36 -5.72 0.59 6.54
N ASP A 37 -5.96 1.88 6.67
CA ASP A 37 -5.48 2.78 7.73
C ASP A 37 -6.50 3.05 8.83
N VAL A 38 -7.66 2.37 8.81
CA VAL A 38 -8.72 2.56 9.82
C VAL A 38 -8.40 1.77 11.08
N ALA A 39 -8.28 2.46 12.19
CA ALA A 39 -7.99 1.86 13.49
C ALA A 39 -8.99 0.76 13.89
N CYS A 40 -8.53 -0.26 14.61
CA CYS A 40 -9.32 -1.41 15.06
C CYS A 40 -9.95 -2.24 13.92
N THR A 41 -9.43 -2.10 12.70
CA THR A 41 -9.85 -2.87 11.53
C THR A 41 -8.69 -3.70 11.02
N HIS A 42 -8.88 -5.00 10.79
CA HIS A 42 -7.87 -5.84 10.16
C HIS A 42 -7.80 -5.61 8.65
N TRP A 43 -8.96 -5.59 8.00
CA TRP A 43 -9.10 -5.44 6.56
C TRP A 43 -10.25 -4.49 6.22
N SER A 44 -9.95 -3.43 5.50
CA SER A 44 -10.96 -2.53 4.96
C SER A 44 -11.45 -3.01 3.59
N ILE A 45 -12.70 -2.74 3.27
CA ILE A 45 -13.28 -3.07 1.96
C ILE A 45 -12.52 -2.28 0.88
N GLY A 46 -12.01 -2.99 -0.12
CA GLY A 46 -11.26 -2.42 -1.24
C GLY A 46 -9.75 -2.60 -1.14
N PHE A 47 -9.19 -2.83 0.04
CA PHE A 47 -7.75 -3.02 0.23
C PHE A 47 -7.21 -4.22 -0.55
N ASP A 48 -7.79 -5.41 -0.37
CA ASP A 48 -7.35 -6.62 -1.07
C ASP A 48 -7.47 -6.48 -2.61
N THR A 49 -8.53 -5.85 -3.09
CA THR A 49 -8.68 -5.55 -4.52
C THR A 49 -7.55 -4.65 -5.03
N ALA A 50 -7.18 -3.63 -4.27
CA ALA A 50 -6.08 -2.74 -4.62
C ALA A 50 -4.73 -3.47 -4.62
N VAL A 51 -4.46 -4.31 -3.61
CA VAL A 51 -3.27 -5.16 -3.56
C VAL A 51 -3.18 -6.03 -4.82
N ASN A 52 -4.25 -6.74 -5.18
CA ASN A 52 -4.26 -7.59 -6.37
C ASN A 52 -4.02 -6.81 -7.67
N THR A 53 -4.58 -5.60 -7.78
CA THR A 53 -4.36 -4.72 -8.93
C THR A 53 -2.87 -4.33 -9.06
N ILE A 54 -2.22 -4.00 -7.95
CA ILE A 54 -0.79 -3.69 -7.93
C ILE A 54 0.05 -4.92 -8.27
N VAL A 55 -0.27 -6.09 -7.72
CA VAL A 55 0.43 -7.34 -8.01
C VAL A 55 0.37 -7.69 -9.49
N ASP A 56 -0.79 -7.53 -10.13
CA ASP A 56 -0.92 -7.73 -11.58
C ASP A 56 -0.03 -6.76 -12.37
N ALA A 57 0.02 -5.49 -11.97
CA ALA A 57 0.91 -4.50 -12.58
C ALA A 57 2.40 -4.86 -12.38
N LEU A 58 2.80 -5.23 -11.15
CA LEU A 58 4.18 -5.64 -10.86
C LEU A 58 4.60 -6.86 -11.68
N THR A 59 3.72 -7.84 -11.83
CA THR A 59 3.97 -9.04 -12.64
C THR A 59 4.29 -8.65 -14.09
N ARG A 60 3.53 -7.75 -14.69
CA ARG A 60 3.77 -7.27 -16.06
C ARG A 60 5.06 -6.46 -16.17
N LEU A 61 5.33 -5.58 -15.20
CA LEU A 61 6.53 -4.75 -15.18
C LEU A 61 7.81 -5.58 -14.99
N THR A 62 7.76 -6.68 -14.26
CA THR A 62 8.90 -7.57 -14.03
C THR A 62 9.47 -8.09 -15.36
N PHE A 63 8.62 -8.52 -16.28
CA PHE A 63 9.08 -8.97 -17.61
C PHE A 63 9.69 -7.84 -18.42
N THR A 64 9.12 -6.64 -18.35
CA THR A 64 9.66 -5.44 -19.00
C THR A 64 11.01 -5.04 -18.39
N ALA A 65 11.12 -5.04 -17.06
CA ALA A 65 12.37 -4.76 -16.36
C ALA A 65 13.48 -5.74 -16.77
N ALA A 66 13.14 -7.04 -16.79
CA ALA A 66 14.09 -8.10 -17.13
C ALA A 66 14.57 -8.01 -18.60
N SER A 67 13.69 -7.70 -19.52
CA SER A 67 14.04 -7.63 -20.96
C SER A 67 14.88 -6.41 -21.33
N HIS A 68 14.91 -5.39 -20.48
CA HIS A 68 15.62 -4.13 -20.74
C HIS A 68 16.72 -3.82 -19.73
N ASP A 69 17.04 -4.76 -18.84
CA ASP A 69 18.04 -4.57 -17.77
C ASP A 69 17.78 -3.28 -16.96
N ARG A 70 16.53 -3.09 -16.49
CA ARG A 70 16.11 -1.84 -15.83
C ARG A 70 15.71 -2.05 -14.38
N VAL A 71 15.96 -1.03 -13.57
CA VAL A 71 15.32 -0.87 -12.27
C VAL A 71 13.99 -0.14 -12.47
N MET A 72 12.89 -0.76 -12.06
CA MET A 72 11.57 -0.15 -12.07
C MET A 72 11.21 0.29 -10.67
N VAL A 73 10.90 1.58 -10.52
CA VAL A 73 10.34 2.14 -9.28
C VAL A 73 8.86 2.33 -9.47
N VAL A 74 8.06 1.69 -8.63
CA VAL A 74 6.60 1.71 -8.70
C VAL A 74 6.07 2.39 -7.45
N GLU A 75 5.57 3.60 -7.62
CA GLU A 75 4.88 4.31 -6.55
C GLU A 75 3.45 3.80 -6.44
N VAL A 76 3.01 3.53 -5.22
CA VAL A 76 1.66 3.06 -4.92
C VAL A 76 0.99 3.98 -3.91
N MET A 77 -0.32 4.06 -3.99
CA MET A 77 -1.14 4.81 -3.04
C MET A 77 -1.02 4.21 -1.64
N GLY A 78 -1.63 4.82 -0.68
CA GLY A 78 -1.64 4.41 0.73
C GLY A 78 -1.61 5.61 1.67
N ARG A 79 -1.56 6.84 1.10
CA ARG A 79 -1.51 8.08 1.84
C ARG A 79 -0.30 8.11 2.78
N THR A 80 -0.51 8.04 4.10
CA THR A 80 0.55 8.01 5.11
C THR A 80 0.82 6.62 5.67
N ALA A 81 0.21 5.58 5.08
CA ALA A 81 0.33 4.20 5.51
C ALA A 81 0.97 3.33 4.41
N GLY A 82 1.94 2.51 4.79
CA GLY A 82 2.67 1.62 3.88
C GLY A 82 2.00 0.27 3.62
N HIS A 83 0.76 0.06 4.05
CA HIS A 83 0.09 -1.25 3.94
C HIS A 83 -0.01 -1.76 2.50
N LEU A 84 -0.42 -0.89 1.55
CA LEU A 84 -0.52 -1.27 0.14
C LEU A 84 0.85 -1.65 -0.44
N ALA A 85 1.86 -0.79 -0.22
CA ALA A 85 3.22 -1.04 -0.70
C ALA A 85 3.78 -2.35 -0.14
N LEU A 86 3.59 -2.59 1.16
CA LEU A 86 4.11 -3.76 1.84
C LEU A 86 3.46 -5.05 1.31
N HIS A 87 2.13 -5.13 1.34
CA HIS A 87 1.42 -6.34 0.92
C HIS A 87 1.59 -6.62 -0.58
N ALA A 88 1.45 -5.59 -1.41
CA ALA A 88 1.61 -5.75 -2.85
C ALA A 88 3.07 -6.03 -3.24
N GLY A 89 4.03 -5.38 -2.57
CA GLY A 89 5.45 -5.62 -2.82
C GLY A 89 5.89 -7.04 -2.46
N ILE A 90 5.44 -7.57 -1.32
CA ILE A 90 5.71 -8.96 -0.94
C ILE A 90 5.05 -9.93 -1.91
N ALA A 91 3.76 -9.76 -2.19
CA ALA A 91 3.00 -10.65 -3.07
C ALA A 91 3.46 -10.57 -4.54
N GLY A 92 3.88 -9.39 -5.00
CA GLY A 92 4.39 -9.14 -6.35
C GLY A 92 5.88 -9.43 -6.54
N GLY A 93 6.59 -9.84 -5.48
CA GLY A 93 8.01 -10.20 -5.54
C GLY A 93 8.94 -9.00 -5.75
N ALA A 94 8.64 -7.87 -5.14
CA ALA A 94 9.52 -6.70 -5.18
C ALA A 94 10.85 -6.97 -4.45
N ASP A 95 11.93 -6.43 -4.98
CA ASP A 95 13.27 -6.56 -4.42
C ASP A 95 13.52 -5.59 -3.27
N CYS A 96 12.82 -4.46 -3.29
CA CYS A 96 12.87 -3.45 -2.26
C CYS A 96 11.48 -2.85 -2.06
N ILE A 97 11.08 -2.65 -0.80
CA ILE A 97 9.79 -2.06 -0.44
C ILE A 97 10.08 -0.92 0.52
N LEU A 98 9.66 0.29 0.14
CA LEU A 98 9.86 1.51 0.92
C LEU A 98 8.52 1.99 1.45
N ILE A 99 8.41 2.09 2.77
CA ILE A 99 7.18 2.49 3.47
C ILE A 99 7.49 3.61 4.48
N PRO A 100 6.56 4.51 4.73
CA PRO A 100 6.79 5.65 5.63
C PRO A 100 7.08 5.24 7.08
N GLU A 101 6.60 4.07 7.52
CA GLU A 101 6.79 3.58 8.88
C GLU A 101 8.23 3.15 9.18
N ILE A 102 9.06 2.90 8.16
CA ILE A 102 10.45 2.44 8.31
C ILE A 102 11.38 3.44 7.63
N PRO A 103 12.23 4.14 8.39
CA PRO A 103 13.24 5.02 7.80
C PRO A 103 14.17 4.26 6.85
N TYR A 104 14.45 4.83 5.70
CA TYR A 104 15.36 4.25 4.71
C TYR A 104 16.39 5.28 4.22
N SER A 105 17.48 4.81 3.65
CA SER A 105 18.44 5.65 2.93
C SER A 105 18.59 5.19 1.48
N ILE A 106 18.75 6.14 0.59
CA ILE A 106 18.96 5.85 -0.84
C ILE A 106 20.21 5.00 -1.06
N GLU A 107 21.26 5.22 -0.27
CA GLU A 107 22.49 4.43 -0.34
C GLU A 107 22.23 2.95 0.02
N ALA A 108 21.34 2.68 0.97
CA ALA A 108 20.97 1.30 1.32
C ALA A 108 20.19 0.63 0.18
N VAL A 109 19.26 1.36 -0.43
CA VAL A 109 18.51 0.88 -1.60
C VAL A 109 19.44 0.59 -2.77
N CYS A 110 20.37 1.49 -3.09
CA CYS A 110 21.37 1.30 -4.14
C CYS A 110 22.27 0.09 -3.86
N ARG A 111 22.70 -0.10 -2.61
CA ARG A 111 23.48 -1.30 -2.23
C ARG A 111 22.70 -2.59 -2.46
N GLN A 112 21.43 -2.62 -2.06
CA GLN A 112 20.56 -3.78 -2.29
C GLN A 112 20.44 -4.11 -3.78
N ILE A 113 20.24 -3.12 -4.63
CA ILE A 113 20.16 -3.30 -6.08
C ILE A 113 21.49 -3.79 -6.66
N ASN A 114 22.61 -3.23 -6.23
CA ASN A 114 23.95 -3.67 -6.68
C ASN A 114 24.24 -5.11 -6.21
N ASP A 115 23.85 -5.49 -5.00
CA ASP A 115 23.99 -6.86 -4.51
C ASP A 115 23.21 -7.87 -5.35
N LEU A 116 22.04 -7.51 -5.90
CA LEU A 116 21.32 -8.37 -6.84
C LEU A 116 22.13 -8.64 -8.11
N HIS A 117 22.79 -7.60 -8.62
CA HIS A 117 23.66 -7.71 -9.78
C HIS A 117 24.91 -8.53 -9.46
N ASP A 118 25.63 -8.20 -8.40
CA ASP A 118 26.97 -8.76 -8.11
C ASP A 118 26.91 -10.20 -7.61
N ARG A 119 25.89 -10.56 -6.81
CA ARG A 119 25.76 -11.90 -6.23
C ARG A 119 24.93 -12.85 -7.08
N TRP A 120 23.93 -12.34 -7.81
CA TRP A 120 22.96 -13.16 -8.52
C TRP A 120 23.01 -12.97 -10.04
N GLY A 121 23.85 -12.07 -10.55
CA GLY A 121 23.93 -11.73 -11.97
C GLY A 121 22.66 -11.09 -12.53
N ARG A 122 21.79 -10.59 -11.65
CA ARG A 122 20.47 -10.07 -12.02
C ARG A 122 20.56 -8.58 -12.31
N ARG A 123 20.28 -8.18 -13.54
CA ARG A 123 20.45 -6.81 -14.04
C ARG A 123 19.19 -5.94 -13.92
N PHE A 124 18.12 -6.45 -13.35
CA PHE A 124 16.89 -5.70 -13.14
C PHE A 124 16.46 -5.78 -11.68
N ALA A 125 15.67 -4.82 -11.26
CA ALA A 125 15.06 -4.82 -9.93
C ALA A 125 13.69 -4.14 -9.98
N ILE A 126 12.80 -4.55 -9.08
CA ILE A 126 11.51 -3.91 -8.81
C ILE A 126 11.55 -3.30 -7.42
N VAL A 127 11.36 -2.00 -7.36
CA VAL A 127 11.25 -1.23 -6.11
C VAL A 127 9.82 -0.74 -5.99
N VAL A 128 9.15 -1.07 -4.90
CA VAL A 128 7.81 -0.53 -4.58
C VAL A 128 7.97 0.54 -3.51
N VAL A 129 7.35 1.68 -3.72
CA VAL A 129 7.40 2.81 -2.79
C VAL A 129 6.00 3.31 -2.49
N ALA A 130 5.70 3.52 -1.21
CA ALA A 130 4.47 4.20 -0.80
C ALA A 130 4.57 5.70 -1.06
N GLU A 131 3.44 6.36 -1.36
CA GLU A 131 3.38 7.80 -1.67
C GLU A 131 3.58 8.74 -0.47
N GLY A 132 3.53 8.23 0.76
CA GLY A 132 3.60 8.99 2.01
C GLY A 132 4.97 9.15 2.66
#